data_8a2474a34acf05facff8abcc50ad89a7
#
_entry.id   8a2474a34acf05facff8abcc50ad89a7
#
_cell.length_a   1.000
_cell.length_b   1.000
_cell.length_c   1.000
_cell.angle_alpha   90.00
_cell.angle_beta   90.00
_cell.angle_gamma   90.00
#
_symmetry.space_group_name_H-M   'P 1'
#
loop_
_entity.id
_entity.type
_entity.pdbx_description
1 polymer ?
#
loop_
_entity_poly.entity_id
_entity_poly.type
_entity_poly.pdbx_seq_one_letter_code
_entity_poly.pdbx_strand_id
1 'polypeptide(L)'
;MIKKALSWEIALWVSLYRLTFRRPAPIEEGARRFGYVRPIAPVLGVFIVVSAIDIVAVDLAIHHFLPSWGWLRTVALVLGVWGLLWMIGLAANILTHPHLTGPSGLRVRNSHTLDLVLPWETIATVRTRSRYLIDGATVQREGDVVSIAISSLTAVDVVFREPVTLALPKGPAAGVTELRFHVDDPEALVAHAQTFLQDPVTA
;
A
#
# COMPACT_ATOMS: atom_id res chain seq x y z
N MET A 1 4.31 1.03 -22.07
CA MET A 1 4.29 -0.10 -21.12
C MET A 1 5.65 -0.29 -20.43
N ILE A 2 6.76 -0.36 -21.14
CA ILE A 2 8.11 -0.61 -20.58
C ILE A 2 8.52 0.41 -19.50
N LYS A 3 8.26 1.71 -19.70
CA LYS A 3 8.59 2.77 -18.70
C LYS A 3 7.85 2.56 -17.37
N LYS A 4 6.59 2.10 -17.40
CA LYS A 4 5.82 1.80 -16.18
C LYS A 4 6.36 0.55 -15.46
N ALA A 5 6.75 -0.49 -16.18
CA ALA A 5 7.34 -1.69 -15.59
C ALA A 5 8.70 -1.35 -14.91
N LEU A 6 9.54 -0.57 -15.59
CA LEU A 6 10.83 -0.16 -15.05
C LEU A 6 10.69 0.73 -13.80
N SER A 7 9.74 1.66 -13.80
CA SER A 7 9.47 2.49 -12.61
C SER A 7 8.96 1.67 -11.43
N TRP A 8 8.21 0.60 -11.69
CA TRP A 8 7.74 -0.35 -10.69
C TRP A 8 8.91 -1.12 -10.06
N GLU A 9 9.81 -1.65 -10.89
CA GLU A 9 10.99 -2.38 -10.41
C GLU A 9 11.89 -1.48 -9.56
N ILE A 10 12.18 -0.28 -10.02
CA ILE A 10 12.99 0.69 -9.28
C ILE A 10 12.32 1.00 -7.92
N ALA A 11 11.01 1.19 -7.88
CA ALA A 11 10.28 1.46 -6.65
C ALA A 11 10.38 0.30 -5.65
N LEU A 12 10.34 -0.96 -6.11
CA LEU A 12 10.53 -2.15 -5.26
C LEU A 12 11.92 -2.19 -4.64
N TRP A 13 12.96 -2.00 -5.45
CA TRP A 13 14.35 -2.03 -4.97
C TRP A 13 14.66 -0.87 -4.03
N VAL A 14 14.15 0.33 -4.31
CA VAL A 14 14.28 1.48 -3.39
C VAL A 14 13.55 1.22 -2.07
N SER A 15 12.38 0.61 -2.12
CA SER A 15 11.60 0.28 -0.92
C SER A 15 12.29 -0.81 -0.09
N LEU A 16 12.86 -1.82 -0.75
CA LEU A 16 13.67 -2.85 -0.10
C LEU A 16 14.90 -2.25 0.59
N TYR A 17 15.61 -1.36 -0.11
CA TYR A 17 16.75 -0.62 0.46
C TYR A 17 16.32 0.18 1.71
N ARG A 18 15.22 0.94 1.61
CA ARG A 18 14.70 1.76 2.73
C ARG A 18 14.31 0.90 3.93
N LEU A 19 13.68 -0.26 3.69
CA LEU A 19 13.30 -1.19 4.74
C LEU A 19 14.54 -1.79 5.43
N THR A 20 15.50 -2.28 4.64
CA THR A 20 16.72 -2.94 5.14
C THR A 20 17.57 -1.98 5.96
N PHE A 21 17.75 -0.74 5.49
CA PHE A 21 18.57 0.27 6.15
C PHE A 21 17.79 1.16 7.13
N ARG A 22 16.51 0.83 7.40
CA ARG A 22 15.62 1.58 8.30
C ARG A 22 15.62 3.09 8.04
N ARG A 23 15.65 3.48 6.76
CA ARG A 23 15.60 4.87 6.31
C ARG A 23 14.18 5.23 5.84
N PRO A 24 13.25 5.56 6.77
CA PRO A 24 11.92 5.97 6.38
C PRO A 24 11.97 7.27 5.58
N ALA A 25 11.03 7.44 4.64
CA ALA A 25 10.89 8.73 3.97
C ALA A 25 10.68 9.85 5.00
N PRO A 26 11.27 11.04 4.80
CA PRO A 26 11.03 12.18 5.68
C PRO A 26 9.52 12.49 5.69
N ILE A 27 9.00 12.83 6.87
CA ILE A 27 7.63 13.28 7.05
C ILE A 27 7.65 14.71 7.59
N GLU A 28 6.57 15.41 7.36
CA GLU A 28 6.34 16.74 7.90
C GLU A 28 6.33 16.71 9.44
N GLU A 29 6.79 17.78 10.06
CA GLU A 29 6.75 17.92 11.52
C GLU A 29 5.29 17.89 12.02
N GLY A 30 5.04 17.13 13.08
CA GLY A 30 3.67 16.88 13.58
C GLY A 30 2.86 15.85 12.80
N ALA A 31 3.37 15.31 11.70
CA ALA A 31 2.67 14.26 10.95
C ALA A 31 2.85 12.89 11.61
N ARG A 32 1.77 12.07 11.58
CA ARG A 32 1.75 10.68 12.06
C ARG A 32 1.57 9.70 10.91
N ARG A 33 2.17 8.51 11.07
CA ARG A 33 2.09 7.39 10.10
C ARG A 33 1.06 6.38 10.57
N PHE A 34 0.25 5.92 9.61
CA PHE A 34 -0.77 4.88 9.84
C PHE A 34 -0.63 3.79 8.79
N GLY A 35 -0.36 2.56 9.26
CA GLY A 35 -0.24 1.37 8.42
C GLY A 35 -1.59 0.91 7.88
N TYR A 36 -1.53 0.03 6.87
CA TYR A 36 -2.71 -0.62 6.29
C TYR A 36 -2.43 -2.08 5.88
N VAL A 37 -1.40 -2.68 6.47
CA VAL A 37 -0.81 -3.96 6.03
C VAL A 37 -1.42 -5.16 6.75
N ARG A 38 -2.03 -4.97 7.92
CA ARG A 38 -2.51 -6.08 8.77
C ARG A 38 -3.33 -7.13 8.03
N PRO A 39 -4.28 -6.80 7.12
CA PRO A 39 -5.09 -7.81 6.46
C PRO A 39 -4.31 -8.69 5.47
N ILE A 40 -3.22 -8.19 4.88
CA ILE A 40 -2.43 -8.90 3.87
C ILE A 40 -1.12 -9.48 4.42
N ALA A 41 -0.63 -8.98 5.56
CA ALA A 41 0.65 -9.39 6.13
C ALA A 41 0.78 -10.91 6.37
N PRO A 42 -0.23 -11.62 6.93
CA PRO A 42 -0.13 -13.07 7.13
C PRO A 42 0.01 -13.83 5.81
N VAL A 43 -0.82 -13.48 4.82
CA VAL A 43 -0.81 -14.13 3.50
C VAL A 43 0.54 -13.92 2.82
N LEU A 44 1.04 -12.67 2.82
CA LEU A 44 2.32 -12.33 2.22
C LEU A 44 3.48 -13.04 2.93
N GLY A 45 3.43 -13.13 4.27
CA GLY A 45 4.41 -13.86 5.07
C GLY A 45 4.45 -15.36 4.73
N VAL A 46 3.28 -15.99 4.61
CA VAL A 46 3.19 -17.40 4.19
C VAL A 46 3.79 -17.59 2.80
N PHE A 47 3.46 -16.75 1.83
CA PHE A 47 4.02 -16.85 0.47
C PHE A 47 5.54 -16.70 0.45
N ILE A 48 6.11 -15.78 1.23
CA ILE A 48 7.57 -15.60 1.35
C ILE A 48 8.22 -16.88 1.92
N VAL A 49 7.65 -17.43 3.00
CA VAL A 49 8.19 -18.65 3.63
C VAL A 49 8.09 -19.85 2.69
N VAL A 50 6.94 -20.07 2.06
CA VAL A 50 6.74 -21.17 1.10
C VAL A 50 7.70 -21.03 -0.07
N SER A 51 7.85 -19.83 -0.64
CA SER A 51 8.81 -19.60 -1.74
C SER A 51 10.26 -19.89 -1.33
N ALA A 52 10.64 -19.56 -0.10
CA ALA A 52 11.98 -19.89 0.39
C ALA A 52 12.19 -21.42 0.51
N ILE A 53 11.16 -22.13 0.99
CA ILE A 53 11.18 -23.61 1.07
C ILE A 53 11.22 -24.22 -0.34
N ASP A 54 10.42 -23.71 -1.27
CA ASP A 54 10.38 -24.18 -2.66
C ASP A 54 11.74 -24.06 -3.36
N ILE A 55 12.47 -22.98 -3.14
CA ILE A 55 13.82 -22.80 -3.69
C ILE A 55 14.72 -23.95 -3.24
N VAL A 56 14.72 -24.27 -1.94
CA VAL A 56 15.54 -25.37 -1.40
C VAL A 56 15.06 -26.73 -1.92
N ALA A 57 13.74 -26.95 -1.96
CA ALA A 57 13.16 -28.21 -2.44
C ALA A 57 13.50 -28.46 -3.92
N VAL A 58 13.37 -27.43 -4.77
CA VAL A 58 13.71 -27.50 -6.20
C VAL A 58 15.20 -27.73 -6.39
N ASP A 59 16.06 -27.05 -5.63
CA ASP A 59 17.52 -27.26 -5.70
C ASP A 59 17.92 -28.71 -5.35
N LEU A 60 17.35 -29.26 -4.28
CA LEU A 60 17.56 -30.64 -3.86
C LEU A 60 17.02 -31.63 -4.89
N ALA A 61 15.83 -31.39 -5.43
CA ALA A 61 15.21 -32.23 -6.43
C ALA A 61 16.06 -32.30 -7.72
N ILE A 62 16.51 -31.15 -8.24
CA ILE A 62 17.38 -31.13 -9.42
C ILE A 62 18.69 -31.83 -9.13
N HIS A 63 19.29 -31.59 -7.97
CA HIS A 63 20.54 -32.26 -7.58
C HIS A 63 20.40 -33.79 -7.54
N HIS A 64 19.28 -34.28 -7.03
CA HIS A 64 19.05 -35.72 -6.83
C HIS A 64 18.61 -36.44 -8.14
N PHE A 65 17.66 -35.86 -8.87
CA PHE A 65 17.05 -36.55 -10.04
C PHE A 65 17.70 -36.18 -11.37
N LEU A 66 18.41 -35.05 -11.45
CA LEU A 66 19.00 -34.55 -12.70
C LEU A 66 20.45 -34.09 -12.47
N PRO A 67 21.36 -34.97 -11.95
CA PRO A 67 22.70 -34.58 -11.54
C PRO A 67 23.56 -34.01 -12.68
N SER A 68 23.30 -34.47 -13.93
CA SER A 68 23.99 -33.97 -15.13
C SER A 68 23.51 -32.59 -15.63
N TRP A 69 22.42 -32.05 -15.07
CA TRP A 69 21.80 -30.79 -15.50
C TRP A 69 22.17 -29.62 -14.57
N GLY A 70 23.47 -29.49 -14.26
CA GLY A 70 23.95 -28.44 -13.34
C GLY A 70 23.59 -27.02 -13.76
N TRP A 71 23.50 -26.75 -15.06
CA TRP A 71 23.05 -25.47 -15.58
C TRP A 71 21.59 -25.15 -15.19
N LEU A 72 20.70 -26.17 -15.24
CA LEU A 72 19.28 -26.03 -14.87
C LEU A 72 19.14 -25.67 -13.39
N ARG A 73 19.94 -26.33 -12.53
CA ARG A 73 20.01 -26.01 -11.11
C ARG A 73 20.37 -24.55 -10.86
N THR A 74 21.42 -24.06 -11.54
CA THR A 74 21.85 -22.64 -11.41
C THR A 74 20.77 -21.67 -11.87
N VAL A 75 20.12 -21.94 -13.01
CA VAL A 75 19.04 -21.10 -13.54
C VAL A 75 17.85 -21.10 -12.59
N ALA A 76 17.42 -22.28 -12.11
CA ALA A 76 16.29 -22.39 -11.16
C ALA A 76 16.58 -21.62 -9.86
N LEU A 77 17.78 -21.73 -9.33
CA LEU A 77 18.20 -21.05 -8.11
C LEU A 77 18.22 -19.52 -8.30
N VAL A 78 18.77 -19.03 -9.41
CA VAL A 78 18.80 -17.59 -9.72
C VAL A 78 17.39 -17.05 -9.85
N LEU A 79 16.48 -17.74 -10.59
CA LEU A 79 15.10 -17.31 -10.76
C LEU A 79 14.31 -17.38 -9.45
N GLY A 80 14.51 -18.42 -8.65
CA GLY A 80 13.85 -18.56 -7.36
C GLY A 80 14.25 -17.44 -6.37
N VAL A 81 15.55 -17.19 -6.24
CA VAL A 81 16.05 -16.09 -5.39
C VAL A 81 15.59 -14.74 -5.88
N TRP A 82 15.61 -14.50 -7.21
CA TRP A 82 15.09 -13.26 -7.78
C TRP A 82 13.61 -13.07 -7.46
N GLY A 83 12.77 -14.10 -7.64
CA GLY A 83 11.34 -14.07 -7.32
C GLY A 83 11.08 -13.81 -5.84
N LEU A 84 11.85 -14.45 -4.95
CA LEU A 84 11.77 -14.23 -3.51
C LEU A 84 12.12 -12.78 -3.13
N LEU A 85 13.20 -12.24 -3.67
CA LEU A 85 13.61 -10.85 -3.45
C LEU A 85 12.56 -9.87 -3.98
N TRP A 86 11.94 -10.17 -5.13
CA TRP A 86 10.87 -9.37 -5.69
C TRP A 86 9.64 -9.35 -4.77
N MET A 87 9.27 -10.50 -4.18
CA MET A 87 8.16 -10.61 -3.24
C MET A 87 8.44 -9.85 -1.92
N ILE A 88 9.67 -9.94 -1.40
CA ILE A 88 10.10 -9.16 -0.23
C ILE A 88 10.09 -7.65 -0.56
N GLY A 89 10.50 -7.27 -1.78
CA GLY A 89 10.44 -5.91 -2.28
C GLY A 89 9.01 -5.37 -2.35
N LEU A 90 8.04 -6.20 -2.76
CA LEU A 90 6.62 -5.86 -2.76
C LEU A 90 6.12 -5.60 -1.32
N ALA A 91 6.46 -6.47 -0.38
CA ALA A 91 6.15 -6.27 1.03
C ALA A 91 6.76 -4.97 1.56
N ALA A 92 8.02 -4.72 1.26
CA ALA A 92 8.73 -3.50 1.64
C ALA A 92 8.06 -2.25 1.06
N ASN A 93 7.60 -2.31 -0.18
CA ASN A 93 6.92 -1.18 -0.82
C ASN A 93 5.62 -0.80 -0.10
N ILE A 94 4.81 -1.77 0.30
CA ILE A 94 3.59 -1.52 1.07
C ILE A 94 3.92 -0.94 2.45
N LEU A 95 4.90 -1.50 3.14
CA LEU A 95 5.32 -1.08 4.48
C LEU A 95 5.94 0.33 4.51
N THR A 96 6.62 0.74 3.44
CA THR A 96 7.31 2.04 3.36
C THR A 96 6.42 3.20 2.90
N HIS A 97 5.16 2.92 2.51
CA HIS A 97 4.20 3.93 2.04
C HIS A 97 2.93 3.98 2.91
N PRO A 98 3.05 4.25 4.23
CA PRO A 98 1.88 4.39 5.11
C PRO A 98 1.04 5.61 4.74
N HIS A 99 -0.22 5.65 5.20
CA HIS A 99 -1.00 6.87 5.23
C HIS A 99 -0.38 7.87 6.19
N LEU A 100 -0.57 9.15 5.94
CA LEU A 100 -0.06 10.23 6.80
C LEU A 100 -1.21 11.18 7.15
N THR A 101 -1.25 11.62 8.40
CA THR A 101 -2.04 12.76 8.83
C THR A 101 -1.10 13.80 9.42
N GLY A 102 -1.19 15.03 8.97
CA GLY A 102 -0.30 16.10 9.41
C GLY A 102 -0.90 17.48 9.14
N PRO A 103 -0.17 18.57 9.44
CA PRO A 103 -0.64 19.92 9.23
C PRO A 103 -1.11 20.21 7.81
N SER A 104 -0.42 19.67 6.80
CA SER A 104 -0.76 19.85 5.38
C SER A 104 -1.98 19.07 4.88
N GLY A 105 -2.57 18.19 5.70
CA GLY A 105 -3.75 17.41 5.34
C GLY A 105 -3.64 15.91 5.62
N LEU A 106 -4.64 15.18 5.14
CA LEU A 106 -4.67 13.73 5.13
C LEU A 106 -4.09 13.21 3.82
N ARG A 107 -3.05 12.39 3.89
CA ARG A 107 -2.42 11.78 2.73
C ARG A 107 -2.72 10.28 2.68
N VAL A 108 -3.56 9.89 1.73
CA VAL A 108 -3.98 8.51 1.53
C VAL A 108 -3.11 7.88 0.44
N ARG A 109 -2.41 6.80 0.81
CA ARG A 109 -1.48 6.09 -0.06
C ARG A 109 -1.87 4.63 -0.23
N ASN A 110 -1.59 4.10 -1.41
CA ASN A 110 -1.63 2.66 -1.62
C ASN A 110 -0.39 2.27 -2.43
N SER A 111 0.62 1.75 -1.72
CA SER A 111 1.92 1.49 -2.31
C SER A 111 2.48 2.78 -2.96
N HIS A 112 3.26 2.67 -4.02
CA HIS A 112 3.71 3.82 -4.83
C HIS A 112 2.72 4.19 -5.96
N THR A 113 1.61 3.44 -6.11
CA THR A 113 0.67 3.59 -7.22
C THR A 113 -0.40 4.64 -6.99
N LEU A 114 -0.72 4.90 -5.73
CA LEU A 114 -1.73 5.89 -5.34
C LEU A 114 -1.16 6.77 -4.22
N ASP A 115 -1.25 8.08 -4.43
CA ASP A 115 -0.84 9.08 -3.45
C ASP A 115 -1.79 10.27 -3.57
N LEU A 116 -2.78 10.34 -2.68
CA LEU A 116 -3.79 11.39 -2.62
C LEU A 116 -3.48 12.30 -1.44
N VAL A 117 -3.37 13.58 -1.70
CA VAL A 117 -3.27 14.62 -0.67
C VAL A 117 -4.63 15.31 -0.57
N LEU A 118 -5.21 15.26 0.61
CA LEU A 118 -6.53 15.80 0.93
C LEU A 118 -6.35 16.93 1.94
N PRO A 119 -6.38 18.21 1.53
CA PRO A 119 -6.30 19.35 2.43
C PRO A 119 -7.48 19.36 3.41
N TRP A 120 -7.24 19.78 4.66
CA TRP A 120 -8.28 19.79 5.71
C TRP A 120 -9.48 20.65 5.34
N GLU A 121 -9.28 21.72 4.59
CA GLU A 121 -10.32 22.64 4.13
C GLU A 121 -11.37 21.94 3.26
N THR A 122 -10.98 20.90 2.53
CA THR A 122 -11.88 20.12 1.67
C THR A 122 -12.68 19.07 2.43
N ILE A 123 -12.26 18.72 3.65
CA ILE A 123 -12.83 17.66 4.45
C ILE A 123 -13.91 18.21 5.39
N ALA A 124 -15.12 17.65 5.29
CA ALA A 124 -16.20 17.95 6.23
C ALA A 124 -16.08 17.10 7.49
N THR A 125 -15.81 15.80 7.35
CA THR A 125 -15.68 14.87 8.48
C THR A 125 -14.86 13.64 8.13
N VAL A 126 -14.20 13.07 9.14
CA VAL A 126 -13.52 11.80 9.09
C VAL A 126 -14.11 10.90 10.18
N ARG A 127 -14.53 9.69 9.81
CA ARG A 127 -15.18 8.78 10.75
C ARG A 127 -14.75 7.34 10.54
N THR A 128 -14.75 6.56 11.61
CA THR A 128 -14.52 5.11 11.58
C THR A 128 -15.77 4.41 11.09
N ARG A 129 -15.64 3.62 10.02
CA ARG A 129 -16.70 2.75 9.54
C ARG A 129 -16.14 1.58 8.74
N SER A 130 -16.09 0.41 9.36
CA SER A 130 -15.62 -0.81 8.71
C SER A 130 -16.67 -1.36 7.74
N ARG A 131 -16.21 -1.73 6.52
CA ARG A 131 -17.04 -2.41 5.51
C ARG A 131 -16.22 -3.47 4.81
N TYR A 132 -16.93 -4.51 4.38
CA TYR A 132 -16.44 -5.49 3.44
C TYR A 132 -17.06 -5.22 2.06
N LEU A 133 -16.24 -5.07 1.04
CA LEU A 133 -16.66 -4.83 -0.33
C LEU A 133 -16.71 -6.17 -1.08
N ILE A 134 -17.78 -6.38 -1.85
CA ILE A 134 -17.99 -7.64 -2.60
C ILE A 134 -17.04 -7.73 -3.79
N ASP A 135 -16.75 -6.60 -4.44
CA ASP A 135 -15.78 -6.53 -5.54
C ASP A 135 -14.36 -6.55 -4.99
N GLY A 136 -13.49 -7.41 -5.55
CA GLY A 136 -12.09 -7.56 -5.17
C GLY A 136 -11.15 -6.47 -5.68
N ALA A 137 -11.64 -5.46 -6.41
CA ALA A 137 -10.79 -4.40 -6.94
C ALA A 137 -10.30 -3.47 -5.82
N THR A 138 -9.01 -3.13 -5.86
CA THR A 138 -8.38 -2.23 -4.88
C THR A 138 -8.97 -0.82 -4.91
N VAL A 139 -9.27 -0.29 -6.09
CA VAL A 139 -9.92 1.01 -6.28
C VAL A 139 -11.24 0.80 -6.97
N GLN A 140 -12.33 1.14 -6.28
CA GLN A 140 -13.71 1.01 -6.73
C GLN A 140 -14.38 2.36 -6.72
N ARG A 141 -15.29 2.60 -7.66
CA ARG A 141 -16.11 3.79 -7.70
C ARG A 141 -17.57 3.39 -7.85
N GLU A 142 -18.39 3.85 -6.94
CA GLU A 142 -19.85 3.70 -6.96
C GLU A 142 -20.49 5.09 -6.90
N GLY A 143 -20.92 5.58 -8.05
CA GLY A 143 -21.48 6.94 -8.17
C GLY A 143 -20.44 8.01 -7.81
N ASP A 144 -20.67 8.70 -6.71
CA ASP A 144 -19.85 9.76 -6.15
C ASP A 144 -18.92 9.29 -5.00
N VAL A 145 -18.94 7.98 -4.70
CA VAL A 145 -18.07 7.37 -3.67
C VAL A 145 -16.92 6.66 -4.31
N VAL A 146 -15.72 6.90 -3.78
CA VAL A 146 -14.49 6.17 -4.14
C VAL A 146 -14.03 5.35 -2.94
N SER A 147 -13.76 4.06 -3.16
CA SER A 147 -13.26 3.13 -2.15
C SER A 147 -11.86 2.63 -2.53
N ILE A 148 -10.92 2.73 -1.59
CA ILE A 148 -9.55 2.18 -1.68
C ILE A 148 -9.48 1.04 -0.69
N ALA A 149 -9.77 -0.17 -1.17
CA ALA A 149 -9.85 -1.36 -0.33
C ALA A 149 -8.52 -2.09 -0.24
N ILE A 150 -8.25 -2.68 0.92
CA ILE A 150 -7.20 -3.66 1.15
C ILE A 150 -7.85 -4.97 1.57
N SER A 151 -7.65 -6.04 0.80
CA SER A 151 -8.36 -7.33 1.00
C SER A 151 -9.88 -7.15 1.12
N SER A 152 -10.46 -6.33 0.26
CA SER A 152 -11.88 -5.97 0.24
C SER A 152 -12.38 -5.22 1.50
N LEU A 153 -11.48 -4.74 2.36
CA LEU A 153 -11.83 -4.01 3.57
C LEU A 153 -11.61 -2.51 3.40
N THR A 154 -12.53 -1.72 3.94
CA THR A 154 -12.35 -0.30 4.25
C THR A 154 -12.69 -0.08 5.73
N ALA A 155 -12.07 0.92 6.37
CA ALA A 155 -12.21 1.16 7.81
C ALA A 155 -12.48 2.62 8.17
N VAL A 156 -12.21 3.54 7.24
CA VAL A 156 -12.38 4.99 7.44
C VAL A 156 -13.13 5.59 6.26
N ASP A 157 -14.10 6.46 6.56
CA ASP A 157 -14.78 7.32 5.61
C ASP A 157 -14.30 8.76 5.78
N VAL A 158 -13.98 9.40 4.67
CA VAL A 158 -13.73 10.84 4.55
C VAL A 158 -14.83 11.43 3.70
N VAL A 159 -15.63 12.32 4.29
CA VAL A 159 -16.68 13.04 3.58
C VAL A 159 -16.15 14.44 3.24
N PHE A 160 -16.30 14.84 1.99
CA PHE A 160 -15.86 16.15 1.52
C PHE A 160 -16.95 17.21 1.73
N ARG A 161 -16.55 18.48 1.90
CA ARG A 161 -17.47 19.63 2.00
C ARG A 161 -18.17 19.91 0.68
N GLU A 162 -17.39 19.79 -0.40
CA GLU A 162 -17.84 19.93 -1.77
C GLU A 162 -17.31 18.78 -2.62
N PRO A 163 -17.95 18.42 -3.74
CA PRO A 163 -17.43 17.38 -4.62
C PRO A 163 -16.04 17.70 -5.14
N VAL A 164 -15.10 16.77 -4.96
CA VAL A 164 -13.69 16.92 -5.36
C VAL A 164 -13.34 16.06 -6.55
N THR A 165 -12.21 16.35 -7.18
CA THR A 165 -11.61 15.48 -8.20
C THR A 165 -10.40 14.77 -7.62
N LEU A 166 -10.44 13.44 -7.59
CA LEU A 166 -9.35 12.59 -7.11
C LEU A 166 -8.50 12.06 -8.28
N ALA A 167 -7.18 12.17 -8.16
CA ALA A 167 -6.23 11.64 -9.14
C ALA A 167 -6.04 10.13 -8.90
N LEU A 168 -6.82 9.28 -9.58
CA LEU A 168 -6.74 7.84 -9.45
C LEU A 168 -5.83 7.22 -10.54
N PRO A 169 -5.29 5.99 -10.32
CA PRO A 169 -4.39 5.33 -11.26
C PRO A 169 -4.99 5.05 -12.65
N LYS A 170 -6.33 4.90 -12.74
CA LYS A 170 -7.08 4.69 -13.99
C LYS A 170 -7.56 5.96 -14.65
N GLY A 171 -7.26 7.12 -14.08
CA GLY A 171 -7.69 8.45 -14.53
C GLY A 171 -8.41 9.23 -13.41
N PRO A 172 -8.56 10.55 -13.58
CA PRO A 172 -9.20 11.38 -12.57
C PRO A 172 -10.67 11.01 -12.38
N ALA A 173 -11.11 10.98 -11.12
CA ALA A 173 -12.51 10.81 -10.74
C ALA A 173 -13.05 12.14 -10.26
N ALA A 174 -13.89 12.79 -11.06
CA ALA A 174 -14.55 14.04 -10.70
C ALA A 174 -15.88 13.79 -9.95
N GLY A 175 -16.30 14.75 -9.13
CA GLY A 175 -17.57 14.72 -8.41
C GLY A 175 -17.60 13.74 -7.24
N VAL A 176 -16.46 13.49 -6.60
CA VAL A 176 -16.36 12.58 -5.46
C VAL A 176 -16.77 13.32 -4.19
N THR A 177 -17.77 12.79 -3.48
CA THR A 177 -18.29 13.32 -2.21
C THR A 177 -17.78 12.54 -0.99
N GLU A 178 -17.40 11.26 -1.17
CA GLU A 178 -16.89 10.40 -0.09
C GLU A 178 -15.73 9.53 -0.58
N LEU A 179 -14.64 9.49 0.21
CA LEU A 179 -13.53 8.58 0.03
C LEU A 179 -13.50 7.58 1.19
N ARG A 180 -13.45 6.29 0.86
CA ARG A 180 -13.32 5.20 1.82
C ARG A 180 -11.97 4.52 1.65
N PHE A 181 -11.27 4.23 2.74
CA PHE A 181 -10.01 3.51 2.67
C PHE A 181 -9.77 2.65 3.90
N HIS A 182 -8.83 1.71 3.77
CA HIS A 182 -8.44 0.84 4.88
C HIS A 182 -7.24 1.41 5.62
N VAL A 183 -7.26 1.26 6.95
CA VAL A 183 -6.14 1.55 7.84
C VAL A 183 -6.14 0.54 9.01
N ASP A 184 -4.98 0.21 9.53
CA ASP A 184 -4.81 -0.80 10.59
C ASP A 184 -5.33 -0.32 11.96
N ASP A 185 -5.34 1.00 12.20
CA ASP A 185 -5.82 1.64 13.42
C ASP A 185 -6.70 2.84 13.05
N PRO A 186 -7.99 2.59 12.73
CA PRO A 186 -8.90 3.63 12.27
C PRO A 186 -9.25 4.64 13.37
N GLU A 187 -9.31 4.20 14.62
CA GLU A 187 -9.66 5.08 15.75
C GLU A 187 -8.55 6.10 16.01
N ALA A 188 -7.29 5.65 16.03
CA ALA A 188 -6.15 6.54 16.21
C ALA A 188 -5.97 7.51 15.04
N LEU A 189 -6.27 7.07 13.79
CA LEU A 189 -6.22 7.97 12.63
C LEU A 189 -7.31 9.03 12.74
N VAL A 190 -8.55 8.65 13.02
CA VAL A 190 -9.68 9.58 13.15
C VAL A 190 -9.47 10.56 14.28
N ALA A 191 -9.02 10.09 15.46
CA ALA A 191 -8.71 10.97 16.59
C ALA A 191 -7.64 12.00 16.23
N HIS A 192 -6.57 11.60 15.55
CA HIS A 192 -5.53 12.53 15.11
C HIS A 192 -6.01 13.50 14.02
N ALA A 193 -6.84 13.03 13.07
CA ALA A 193 -7.43 13.87 12.03
C ALA A 193 -8.37 14.94 12.62
N GLN A 194 -9.10 14.58 13.67
CA GLN A 194 -10.01 15.51 14.35
C GLN A 194 -9.29 16.69 14.99
N THR A 195 -8.04 16.55 15.43
CA THR A 195 -7.27 17.69 15.99
C THR A 195 -7.06 18.80 14.96
N PHE A 196 -6.95 18.45 13.66
CA PHE A 196 -6.81 19.44 12.59
C PHE A 196 -8.14 19.97 12.05
N LEU A 197 -9.24 19.20 12.22
CA LEU A 197 -10.57 19.63 11.79
C LEU A 197 -11.25 20.55 12.80
N GLN A 198 -10.90 20.44 14.09
CA GLN A 198 -11.46 21.23 15.17
C GLN A 198 -10.72 22.55 15.39
N ASP A 199 -9.41 22.59 15.09
CA ASP A 199 -8.62 23.82 15.07
C ASP A 199 -8.41 24.24 13.59
N PRO A 200 -9.33 25.04 12.98
CA PRO A 200 -9.00 25.68 11.73
C PRO A 200 -7.87 26.67 12.04
N VAL A 201 -6.65 26.29 11.62
CA VAL A 201 -5.47 27.17 11.71
C VAL A 201 -5.88 28.54 11.18
N THR A 202 -6.02 29.48 12.09
CA THR A 202 -6.09 30.90 11.80
C THR A 202 -4.76 31.27 11.16
N ALA A 203 -4.72 31.29 9.84
CA ALA A 203 -3.66 31.88 9.06
C ALA A 203 -3.94 33.35 8.84
#